data_831f766370f584a5b78bbb3ff8c1c4ec
#
_entry.id   831f766370f584a5b78bbb3ff8c1c4ec
#
_cell.length_a   1.000
_cell.length_b   1.000
_cell.length_c   1.000
_cell.angle_alpha   90.00
_cell.angle_beta   90.00
_cell.angle_gamma   90.00
#
_symmetry.space_group_name_H-M   'P 1'
#
loop_
_entity.id
_entity.type
_entity.pdbx_description
1 polymer ?
#
loop_
_entity_poly.entity_id
_entity_poly.type
_entity_poly.pdbx_seq_one_letter_code
_entity_poly.pdbx_strand_id
1 'polypeptide(L)'
;MKRSAKKIKKRAAAPDEIAAVVRANLAPAISALGVIASRSEFLDRIERMAATLALWGPKINLTANPTDSDEILFHVFDSIIPVSIAVSSKIIRLGGRLDRERRFLDIGSGAGFPGLVIAAAINAQVTLVEARRKRATFLTEAAIEMGLGNVHVQCARAESLDLRDRFDLVTARAVGNNPGIFEIAGRALHPGGVLMLYASADQKFDDDGGAAARAGLIEPSVAGYDLRHGRQVVRRAVATWSRG
;
A
#
# COMPACT_ATOMS: atom_id res chain seq x y z
N MET A 1 -41.71 -35.83 7.93
CA MET A 1 -40.99 -35.00 8.94
C MET A 1 -39.67 -34.56 8.33
N LYS A 2 -39.58 -33.30 7.85
CA LYS A 2 -38.36 -32.72 7.33
C LYS A 2 -37.64 -32.00 8.50
N ARG A 3 -36.51 -32.55 8.97
CA ARG A 3 -35.65 -31.88 9.95
C ARG A 3 -34.94 -30.70 9.26
N SER A 4 -35.34 -29.49 9.66
CA SER A 4 -34.66 -28.25 9.30
C SER A 4 -33.25 -28.25 9.91
N ALA A 5 -32.22 -28.37 9.08
CA ALA A 5 -30.84 -28.19 9.53
C ALA A 5 -30.64 -26.70 9.90
N LYS A 6 -30.58 -26.39 11.19
CA LYS A 6 -30.22 -25.09 11.72
C LYS A 6 -28.81 -24.76 11.21
N LYS A 7 -28.68 -23.84 10.25
CA LYS A 7 -27.41 -23.26 9.84
C LYS A 7 -26.77 -22.57 11.06
N ILE A 8 -25.79 -23.21 11.66
CA ILE A 8 -24.98 -22.58 12.72
C ILE A 8 -24.28 -21.40 12.05
N LYS A 9 -24.70 -20.18 12.38
CA LYS A 9 -23.97 -18.97 12.01
C LYS A 9 -22.60 -19.07 12.68
N LYS A 10 -21.53 -19.29 11.92
CA LYS A 10 -20.16 -19.12 12.41
C LYS A 10 -20.07 -17.73 13.06
N ARG A 11 -19.67 -17.67 14.31
CA ARG A 11 -19.35 -16.42 15.00
C ARG A 11 -18.25 -15.72 14.18
N ALA A 12 -18.44 -14.45 13.83
CA ALA A 12 -17.39 -13.66 13.23
C ALA A 12 -16.20 -13.61 14.21
N ALA A 13 -14.99 -13.84 13.70
CA ALA A 13 -13.78 -13.75 14.50
C ALA A 13 -13.62 -12.33 15.07
N ALA A 14 -13.13 -12.23 16.30
CA ALA A 14 -12.83 -10.93 16.91
C ALA A 14 -11.64 -10.26 16.19
N PRO A 15 -11.55 -8.90 16.17
CA PRO A 15 -10.44 -8.19 15.54
C PRO A 15 -9.05 -8.70 15.97
N ASP A 16 -8.87 -8.96 17.26
CA ASP A 16 -7.61 -9.47 17.82
C ASP A 16 -7.29 -10.91 17.35
N GLU A 17 -8.31 -11.76 17.19
CA GLU A 17 -8.14 -13.11 16.64
C GLU A 17 -7.66 -13.04 15.17
N ILE A 18 -8.22 -12.13 14.38
CA ILE A 18 -7.81 -11.87 12.99
C ILE A 18 -6.37 -11.37 12.95
N ALA A 19 -6.04 -10.41 13.79
CA ALA A 19 -4.72 -9.80 13.88
C ALA A 19 -3.64 -10.84 14.24
N ALA A 20 -3.91 -11.71 15.22
CA ALA A 20 -2.99 -12.79 15.60
C ALA A 20 -2.75 -13.79 14.45
N VAL A 21 -3.78 -14.13 13.67
CA VAL A 21 -3.64 -15.00 12.49
C VAL A 21 -2.80 -14.31 11.42
N VAL A 22 -3.00 -13.02 11.16
CA VAL A 22 -2.19 -12.23 10.22
C VAL A 22 -0.73 -12.25 10.66
N ARG A 23 -0.44 -11.95 11.93
CA ARG A 23 0.93 -11.97 12.48
C ARG A 23 1.61 -13.33 12.30
N ALA A 24 0.93 -14.41 12.68
CA ALA A 24 1.48 -15.77 12.63
C ALA A 24 1.84 -16.21 11.21
N ASN A 25 1.06 -15.81 10.21
CA ASN A 25 1.32 -16.14 8.80
C ASN A 25 2.32 -15.18 8.15
N LEU A 26 2.42 -13.93 8.60
CA LEU A 26 3.34 -12.95 8.08
C LEU A 26 4.79 -13.21 8.56
N ALA A 27 4.97 -13.59 9.82
CA ALA A 27 6.28 -13.71 10.47
C ALA A 27 7.30 -14.57 9.70
N PRO A 28 6.98 -15.79 9.20
CA PRO A 28 7.94 -16.60 8.46
C PRO A 28 8.30 -16.01 7.09
N ALA A 29 7.36 -15.27 6.45
CA ALA A 29 7.52 -14.81 5.08
C ALA A 29 8.36 -13.53 4.96
N ILE A 30 8.35 -12.65 5.97
CA ILE A 30 9.08 -11.37 5.91
C ILE A 30 10.59 -11.51 6.02
N SER A 31 11.11 -12.69 6.38
CA SER A 31 12.56 -12.92 6.51
C SER A 31 13.32 -12.68 5.20
N ALA A 32 12.67 -12.89 4.06
CA ALA A 32 13.24 -12.68 2.73
C ALA A 32 13.12 -11.21 2.23
N LEU A 33 12.37 -10.35 2.93
CA LEU A 33 12.12 -8.97 2.51
C LEU A 33 13.17 -8.03 3.12
N GLY A 34 14.25 -7.77 2.37
CA GLY A 34 15.36 -6.92 2.81
C GLY A 34 15.01 -5.44 3.04
N VAL A 35 13.82 -5.01 2.64
CA VAL A 35 13.34 -3.62 2.77
C VAL A 35 12.83 -3.28 4.18
N ILE A 36 12.57 -4.28 5.03
CA ILE A 36 12.00 -4.06 6.36
C ILE A 36 13.11 -3.70 7.35
N ALA A 37 13.07 -2.49 7.90
CA ALA A 37 14.07 -1.94 8.80
C ALA A 37 14.12 -2.68 10.16
N SER A 38 12.96 -3.01 10.72
CA SER A 38 12.83 -3.79 11.97
C SER A 38 11.68 -4.79 11.83
N ARG A 39 12.01 -6.08 11.84
CA ARG A 39 11.01 -7.15 11.66
C ARG A 39 10.01 -7.23 12.80
N SER A 40 10.46 -7.09 14.05
CA SER A 40 9.57 -7.13 15.22
C SER A 40 8.59 -5.97 15.21
N GLU A 41 9.10 -4.75 15.02
CA GLU A 41 8.25 -3.57 14.93
C GLU A 41 7.27 -3.64 13.75
N PHE A 42 7.72 -4.14 12.60
CA PHE A 42 6.84 -4.32 11.44
C PHE A 42 5.70 -5.28 11.75
N LEU A 43 5.98 -6.43 12.37
CA LEU A 43 4.96 -7.39 12.78
C LEU A 43 3.96 -6.80 13.78
N ASP A 44 4.44 -6.08 14.79
CA ASP A 44 3.58 -5.43 15.79
C ASP A 44 2.68 -4.36 15.14
N ARG A 45 3.22 -3.59 14.22
CA ARG A 45 2.49 -2.56 13.46
C ARG A 45 1.41 -3.17 12.57
N ILE A 46 1.74 -4.23 11.79
CA ILE A 46 0.77 -4.88 10.90
C ILE A 46 -0.31 -5.61 11.70
N GLU A 47 0.02 -6.21 12.84
CA GLU A 47 -0.97 -6.80 13.75
C GLU A 47 -2.02 -5.76 14.19
N ARG A 48 -1.57 -4.59 14.66
CA ARG A 48 -2.47 -3.48 15.05
C ARG A 48 -3.27 -2.95 13.86
N MET A 49 -2.65 -2.83 12.68
CA MET A 49 -3.36 -2.46 11.46
C MET A 49 -4.49 -3.44 11.14
N ALA A 50 -4.23 -4.74 11.24
CA ALA A 50 -5.22 -5.78 10.95
C ALA A 50 -6.42 -5.72 11.94
N ALA A 51 -6.15 -5.51 13.23
CA ALA A 51 -7.21 -5.32 14.22
C ALA A 51 -8.06 -4.08 13.93
N THR A 52 -7.41 -2.96 13.64
CA THR A 52 -8.08 -1.69 13.30
C THR A 52 -8.90 -1.82 12.02
N LEU A 53 -8.35 -2.48 10.99
CA LEU A 53 -9.05 -2.71 9.73
C LEU A 53 -10.28 -3.60 9.92
N ALA A 54 -10.18 -4.67 10.73
CA ALA A 54 -11.29 -5.55 11.05
C ALA A 54 -12.41 -4.84 11.84
N LEU A 55 -12.06 -3.87 12.67
CA LEU A 55 -13.01 -3.06 13.44
C LEU A 55 -13.75 -2.00 12.59
N TRP A 56 -13.03 -1.32 11.70
CA TRP A 56 -13.54 -0.19 10.91
C TRP A 56 -14.09 -0.61 9.55
N GLY A 57 -13.46 -1.58 8.90
CA GLY A 57 -13.73 -1.96 7.54
C GLY A 57 -15.19 -2.28 7.22
N PRO A 58 -15.91 -3.05 8.09
CA PRO A 58 -17.33 -3.34 7.89
C PRO A 58 -18.23 -2.10 7.89
N LYS A 59 -17.77 -0.99 8.52
CA LYS A 59 -18.56 0.24 8.70
C LYS A 59 -18.40 1.24 7.57
N ILE A 60 -17.24 1.22 6.86
CA ILE A 60 -16.88 2.26 5.88
C ILE A 60 -16.39 1.73 4.54
N ASN A 61 -16.56 0.44 4.26
CA ASN A 61 -16.19 -0.23 3.00
C ASN A 61 -14.73 0.05 2.59
N LEU A 62 -13.79 -0.41 3.42
CA LEU A 62 -12.35 -0.24 3.18
C LEU A 62 -11.81 -1.22 2.15
N THR A 63 -12.11 -2.51 2.34
CA THR A 63 -11.79 -3.62 1.42
C THR A 63 -13.03 -4.50 1.22
N ALA A 64 -12.95 -5.50 0.35
CA ALA A 64 -14.07 -6.40 0.10
C ALA A 64 -14.40 -7.25 1.35
N ASN A 65 -13.38 -7.79 2.03
CA ASN A 65 -13.54 -8.62 3.22
C ASN A 65 -12.55 -8.19 4.33
N PRO A 66 -12.80 -7.07 5.00
CA PRO A 66 -11.85 -6.47 5.96
C PRO A 66 -11.62 -7.32 7.22
N THR A 67 -12.38 -8.39 7.40
CA THR A 67 -12.26 -9.37 8.50
C THR A 67 -11.67 -10.70 8.05
N ASP A 68 -11.24 -10.81 6.80
CA ASP A 68 -10.57 -11.99 6.26
C ASP A 68 -9.05 -11.82 6.36
N SER A 69 -8.40 -12.68 7.15
CA SER A 69 -6.95 -12.65 7.34
C SER A 69 -6.16 -12.91 6.04
N ASP A 70 -6.68 -13.75 5.14
CA ASP A 70 -6.05 -14.03 3.86
C ASP A 70 -6.07 -12.80 2.93
N GLU A 71 -7.19 -12.04 2.93
CA GLU A 71 -7.28 -10.79 2.18
C GLU A 71 -6.33 -9.72 2.77
N ILE A 72 -6.26 -9.61 4.09
CA ILE A 72 -5.34 -8.66 4.74
C ILE A 72 -3.89 -9.02 4.38
N LEU A 73 -3.49 -10.28 4.50
CA LEU A 73 -2.16 -10.76 4.13
C LEU A 73 -1.84 -10.50 2.67
N PHE A 74 -2.80 -10.79 1.77
CA PHE A 74 -2.66 -10.49 0.35
C PHE A 74 -2.33 -9.01 0.14
N HIS A 75 -3.07 -8.10 0.78
CA HIS A 75 -2.83 -6.66 0.65
C HIS A 75 -1.50 -6.22 1.27
N VAL A 76 -1.07 -6.81 2.38
CA VAL A 76 0.24 -6.52 3.00
C VAL A 76 1.37 -6.92 2.05
N PHE A 77 1.33 -8.14 1.50
CA PHE A 77 2.35 -8.59 0.55
C PHE A 77 2.32 -7.81 -0.77
N ASP A 78 1.12 -7.52 -1.30
CA ASP A 78 0.94 -6.69 -2.50
C ASP A 78 1.52 -5.28 -2.29
N SER A 79 1.56 -4.78 -1.06
CA SER A 79 2.14 -3.48 -0.75
C SER A 79 3.66 -3.49 -0.68
N ILE A 80 4.27 -4.52 -0.08
CA ILE A 80 5.70 -4.50 0.28
C ILE A 80 6.60 -5.19 -0.74
N ILE A 81 6.12 -6.22 -1.44
CA ILE A 81 6.92 -6.96 -2.43
C ILE A 81 7.39 -6.05 -3.57
N PRO A 82 6.55 -5.20 -4.18
CA PRO A 82 6.99 -4.26 -5.22
C PRO A 82 8.09 -3.32 -4.76
N VAL A 83 8.02 -2.83 -3.53
CA VAL A 83 9.07 -1.97 -2.95
C VAL A 83 10.36 -2.77 -2.81
N SER A 84 10.29 -4.03 -2.34
CA SER A 84 11.45 -4.91 -2.24
C SER A 84 12.08 -5.21 -3.60
N ILE A 85 11.28 -5.42 -4.65
CA ILE A 85 11.74 -5.60 -6.03
C ILE A 85 12.45 -4.33 -6.50
N ALA A 86 11.85 -3.15 -6.34
CA ALA A 86 12.41 -1.89 -6.79
C ALA A 86 13.74 -1.55 -6.08
N VAL A 87 13.86 -1.88 -4.80
CA VAL A 87 15.12 -1.73 -4.04
C VAL A 87 16.18 -2.70 -4.54
N SER A 88 15.83 -3.99 -4.70
CA SER A 88 16.76 -5.03 -5.17
C SER A 88 17.27 -4.75 -6.59
N SER A 89 16.41 -4.19 -7.44
CA SER A 89 16.72 -3.78 -8.82
C SER A 89 17.40 -2.40 -8.89
N LYS A 90 17.69 -1.76 -7.75
CA LYS A 90 18.31 -0.41 -7.66
C LYS A 90 17.49 0.72 -8.32
N ILE A 91 16.22 0.48 -8.59
CA ILE A 91 15.26 1.50 -9.07
C ILE A 91 15.04 2.54 -7.97
N ILE A 92 14.82 2.06 -6.73
CA ILE A 92 14.74 2.90 -5.54
C ILE A 92 15.98 2.63 -4.69
N ARG A 93 16.67 3.67 -4.27
CA ARG A 93 17.79 3.56 -3.34
C ARG A 93 17.29 3.88 -1.93
N LEU A 94 17.07 2.86 -1.13
CA LEU A 94 16.87 3.02 0.30
C LEU A 94 18.26 2.92 0.94
N GLY A 95 18.84 4.04 1.33
CA GLY A 95 20.20 4.13 1.87
C GLY A 95 20.21 4.14 3.39
N GLY A 96 20.45 3.00 4.04
CA GLY A 96 20.89 2.88 5.43
C GLY A 96 20.00 3.54 6.49
N ARG A 97 20.61 3.89 7.64
CA ARG A 97 19.94 4.53 8.81
C ARG A 97 19.37 5.96 8.56
N LEU A 98 19.59 6.53 7.38
CA LEU A 98 19.28 7.93 7.05
C LEU A 98 17.97 8.13 6.28
N ASP A 99 17.14 7.08 6.14
CA ASP A 99 15.89 7.15 5.38
C ASP A 99 14.81 8.09 5.98
N ARG A 100 15.05 8.67 7.16
CA ARG A 100 14.15 9.65 7.77
C ARG A 100 13.98 10.92 6.94
N GLU A 101 14.92 11.25 6.08
CA GLU A 101 14.85 12.39 5.16
C GLU A 101 14.05 12.09 3.91
N ARG A 102 13.86 10.81 3.57
CA ARG A 102 13.07 10.37 2.43
C ARG A 102 11.59 10.66 2.62
N ARG A 103 10.95 11.09 1.57
CA ARG A 103 9.53 11.46 1.56
C ARG A 103 8.77 10.63 0.56
N PHE A 104 7.75 9.95 1.00
CA PHE A 104 6.89 9.10 0.18
C PHE A 104 5.48 9.65 0.18
N LEU A 105 4.83 9.57 -0.96
CA LEU A 105 3.46 9.97 -1.17
C LEU A 105 2.65 8.77 -1.65
N ASP A 106 1.54 8.49 -0.99
CA ASP A 106 0.57 7.49 -1.44
C ASP A 106 -0.73 8.18 -1.83
N ILE A 107 -1.09 8.07 -3.12
CA ILE A 107 -2.25 8.75 -3.70
C ILE A 107 -3.45 7.80 -3.71
N GLY A 108 -4.55 8.24 -3.08
CA GLY A 108 -5.75 7.43 -2.95
C GLY A 108 -5.57 6.28 -1.96
N SER A 109 -4.99 6.56 -0.80
CA SER A 109 -4.52 5.56 0.17
C SER A 109 -5.60 4.61 0.69
N GLY A 110 -6.88 4.99 0.66
CA GLY A 110 -8.03 4.13 0.94
C GLY A 110 -7.99 3.41 2.28
N ALA A 111 -7.72 2.11 2.25
CA ALA A 111 -7.55 1.25 3.43
C ALA A 111 -6.09 1.23 3.95
N GLY A 112 -5.23 2.14 3.48
CA GLY A 112 -3.83 2.23 3.89
C GLY A 112 -2.87 1.31 3.13
N PHE A 113 -3.31 0.74 2.01
CA PHE A 113 -2.50 -0.10 1.13
C PHE A 113 -2.16 0.64 -0.18
N PRO A 114 -0.89 0.91 -0.50
CA PRO A 114 0.32 0.42 0.16
C PRO A 114 0.86 1.33 1.28
N GLY A 115 0.38 2.57 1.45
CA GLY A 115 1.04 3.62 2.20
C GLY A 115 1.34 3.30 3.67
N LEU A 116 0.37 2.78 4.46
CA LEU A 116 0.61 2.39 5.87
C LEU A 116 1.57 1.21 6.00
N VAL A 117 1.51 0.24 5.07
CA VAL A 117 2.44 -0.91 5.09
C VAL A 117 3.86 -0.47 4.80
N ILE A 118 4.05 0.45 3.84
CA ILE A 118 5.35 1.05 3.54
C ILE A 118 5.85 1.82 4.76
N ALA A 119 5.00 2.66 5.37
CA ALA A 119 5.37 3.43 6.57
C ALA A 119 5.75 2.54 7.76
N ALA A 120 5.13 1.36 7.88
CA ALA A 120 5.46 0.37 8.90
C ALA A 120 6.83 -0.29 8.68
N ALA A 121 7.22 -0.47 7.40
CA ALA A 121 8.44 -1.19 7.01
C ALA A 121 9.71 -0.33 7.04
N ILE A 122 9.60 0.96 6.76
CA ILE A 122 10.74 1.87 6.56
C ILE A 122 10.63 3.13 7.44
N ASN A 123 11.76 3.82 7.60
CA ASN A 123 11.82 5.04 8.43
C ASN A 123 11.61 6.35 7.64
N ALA A 124 11.04 6.29 6.43
CA ALA A 124 10.75 7.47 5.62
C ALA A 124 9.53 8.24 6.13
N GLN A 125 9.43 9.52 5.80
CA GLN A 125 8.22 10.30 6.02
C GLN A 125 7.18 9.93 4.95
N VAL A 126 5.99 9.51 5.35
CA VAL A 126 4.94 9.05 4.43
C VAL A 126 3.73 9.98 4.51
N THR A 127 3.37 10.56 3.37
CA THR A 127 2.15 11.35 3.21
C THR A 127 1.09 10.47 2.55
N LEU A 128 -0.06 10.31 3.21
CA LEU A 128 -1.22 9.59 2.69
C LEU A 128 -2.27 10.60 2.24
N VAL A 129 -2.67 10.54 0.96
CA VAL A 129 -3.70 11.42 0.41
C VAL A 129 -4.96 10.61 0.12
N GLU A 130 -6.05 11.01 0.75
CA GLU A 130 -7.37 10.37 0.58
C GLU A 130 -8.48 11.42 0.58
N ALA A 131 -9.28 11.44 -0.49
CA ALA A 131 -10.33 12.45 -0.66
C ALA A 131 -11.58 12.19 0.21
N ARG A 132 -11.83 10.93 0.58
CA ARG A 132 -13.02 10.55 1.36
C ARG A 132 -12.76 10.71 2.85
N ARG A 133 -13.45 11.65 3.49
CA ARG A 133 -13.26 11.98 4.92
C ARG A 133 -13.26 10.77 5.85
N LYS A 134 -14.21 9.84 5.70
CA LYS A 134 -14.29 8.65 6.56
C LYS A 134 -13.05 7.75 6.44
N ARG A 135 -12.50 7.62 5.22
CA ARG A 135 -11.26 6.85 4.99
C ARG A 135 -10.04 7.59 5.52
N ALA A 136 -9.97 8.91 5.33
CA ALA A 136 -8.89 9.72 5.91
C ALA A 136 -8.89 9.64 7.45
N THR A 137 -10.06 9.69 8.10
CA THR A 137 -10.17 9.45 9.55
C THR A 137 -9.65 8.06 9.93
N PHE A 138 -10.05 7.01 9.20
CA PHE A 138 -9.52 5.66 9.43
C PHE A 138 -7.99 5.61 9.31
N LEU A 139 -7.42 6.24 8.29
CA LEU A 139 -5.95 6.26 8.10
C LEU A 139 -5.23 6.94 9.27
N THR A 140 -5.80 8.01 9.81
CA THR A 140 -5.25 8.70 10.99
C THR A 140 -5.30 7.79 12.22
N GLU A 141 -6.45 7.17 12.50
CA GLU A 141 -6.60 6.24 13.62
C GLU A 141 -5.67 5.02 13.48
N ALA A 142 -5.61 4.44 12.26
CA ALA A 142 -4.73 3.30 12.00
C ALA A 142 -3.25 3.67 12.20
N ALA A 143 -2.81 4.84 11.76
CA ALA A 143 -1.45 5.31 11.98
C ALA A 143 -1.12 5.49 13.48
N ILE A 144 -2.07 6.01 14.27
CA ILE A 144 -1.93 6.16 15.73
C ILE A 144 -1.83 4.76 16.39
N GLU A 145 -2.74 3.86 16.09
CA GLU A 145 -2.75 2.51 16.66
C GLU A 145 -1.49 1.71 16.30
N MET A 146 -0.98 1.90 15.08
CA MET A 146 0.28 1.32 14.62
C MET A 146 1.52 1.96 15.26
N GLY A 147 1.40 3.10 15.95
CA GLY A 147 2.52 3.85 16.49
C GLY A 147 3.42 4.47 15.42
N LEU A 148 2.84 4.92 14.29
CA LEU A 148 3.56 5.50 13.16
C LEU A 148 3.68 7.02 13.31
N GLY A 149 4.75 7.49 13.95
CA GLY A 149 5.05 8.93 14.04
C GLY A 149 5.57 9.56 12.74
N ASN A 150 5.79 8.75 11.69
CA ASN A 150 6.29 9.16 10.39
C ASN A 150 5.20 9.29 9.31
N VAL A 151 3.91 9.23 9.69
CA VAL A 151 2.78 9.31 8.76
C VAL A 151 2.06 10.64 8.91
N HIS A 152 1.78 11.28 7.76
CA HIS A 152 0.94 12.47 7.65
C HIS A 152 -0.25 12.19 6.73
N VAL A 153 -1.48 12.34 7.22
CA VAL A 153 -2.70 12.10 6.44
C VAL A 153 -3.28 13.42 5.95
N GLN A 154 -3.53 13.52 4.63
CA GLN A 154 -4.16 14.65 3.97
C GLN A 154 -5.55 14.27 3.47
N CYS A 155 -6.61 14.83 4.06
CA CYS A 155 -7.98 14.64 3.59
C CYS A 155 -8.27 15.62 2.46
N ALA A 156 -7.81 15.31 1.24
CA ALA A 156 -7.92 16.18 0.06
C ALA A 156 -7.88 15.36 -1.23
N ARG A 157 -8.24 15.99 -2.35
CA ARG A 157 -7.89 15.49 -3.67
C ARG A 157 -6.44 15.82 -3.98
N ALA A 158 -5.68 14.88 -4.53
CA ALA A 158 -4.24 15.06 -4.79
C ALA A 158 -3.99 16.22 -5.79
N GLU A 159 -4.90 16.43 -6.73
CA GLU A 159 -4.87 17.52 -7.72
C GLU A 159 -4.89 18.91 -7.07
N SER A 160 -5.49 19.04 -5.88
CA SER A 160 -5.64 20.32 -5.17
C SER A 160 -4.48 20.67 -4.25
N LEU A 161 -3.51 19.75 -4.09
CA LEU A 161 -2.39 19.93 -3.17
C LEU A 161 -1.16 20.50 -3.88
N ASP A 162 -0.41 21.37 -3.18
CA ASP A 162 0.92 21.78 -3.62
C ASP A 162 1.95 20.74 -3.18
N LEU A 163 2.28 19.84 -4.11
CA LEU A 163 3.15 18.68 -3.89
C LEU A 163 4.54 18.82 -4.56
N ARG A 164 4.90 19.99 -5.08
CA ARG A 164 6.04 20.16 -6.00
C ARG A 164 7.37 19.71 -5.43
N ASP A 165 8.09 18.89 -6.21
CA ASP A 165 9.49 18.47 -6.03
C ASP A 165 9.83 18.03 -4.59
N ARG A 166 8.91 17.29 -3.95
CA ARG A 166 9.02 16.94 -2.53
C ARG A 166 9.30 15.48 -2.25
N PHE A 167 8.98 14.58 -3.18
CA PHE A 167 8.92 13.16 -2.90
C PHE A 167 9.94 12.35 -3.68
N ASP A 168 10.50 11.36 -3.01
CA ASP A 168 11.39 10.33 -3.59
C ASP A 168 10.61 9.21 -4.25
N LEU A 169 9.42 8.91 -3.69
CA LEU A 169 8.52 7.86 -4.17
C LEU A 169 7.08 8.36 -4.13
N VAL A 170 6.38 8.18 -5.24
CA VAL A 170 4.92 8.31 -5.31
C VAL A 170 4.35 6.94 -5.61
N THR A 171 3.39 6.49 -4.80
CA THR A 171 2.65 5.24 -5.02
C THR A 171 1.19 5.52 -5.33
N ALA A 172 0.60 4.68 -6.17
CA ALA A 172 -0.85 4.64 -6.34
C ALA A 172 -1.31 3.22 -6.69
N ARG A 173 -2.46 2.82 -6.14
CA ARG A 173 -3.07 1.52 -6.37
C ARG A 173 -4.51 1.67 -6.82
N ALA A 174 -4.96 0.80 -7.75
CA ALA A 174 -6.33 0.78 -8.26
C ALA A 174 -6.78 2.11 -8.90
N VAL A 175 -5.85 2.86 -9.49
CA VAL A 175 -6.12 4.13 -10.17
C VAL A 175 -6.47 3.94 -11.66
N GLY A 176 -6.40 2.71 -12.19
CA GLY A 176 -6.62 2.42 -13.61
C GLY A 176 -5.64 3.16 -14.51
N ASN A 177 -6.06 3.41 -15.75
CA ASN A 177 -5.33 4.25 -16.71
C ASN A 177 -5.76 5.73 -16.54
N ASN A 178 -5.62 6.28 -15.33
CA ASN A 178 -5.94 7.69 -15.10
C ASN A 178 -4.72 8.56 -15.46
N PRO A 179 -4.76 9.30 -16.59
CA PRO A 179 -3.63 10.14 -17.01
C PRO A 179 -3.28 11.23 -16.00
N GLY A 180 -4.22 11.65 -15.16
CA GLY A 180 -3.99 12.61 -14.09
C GLY A 180 -2.98 12.13 -13.05
N ILE A 181 -2.79 10.81 -12.89
CA ILE A 181 -1.79 10.27 -11.94
C ILE A 181 -0.37 10.63 -12.37
N PHE A 182 -0.07 10.60 -13.68
CA PHE A 182 1.24 10.96 -14.21
C PHE A 182 1.53 12.45 -13.98
N GLU A 183 0.54 13.31 -14.21
CA GLU A 183 0.69 14.75 -13.98
C GLU A 183 0.96 15.05 -12.50
N ILE A 184 0.17 14.44 -11.58
CA ILE A 184 0.37 14.62 -10.14
C ILE A 184 1.75 14.11 -9.73
N ALA A 185 2.13 12.90 -10.16
CA ALA A 185 3.42 12.31 -9.83
C ALA A 185 4.59 13.13 -10.40
N GLY A 186 4.49 13.58 -11.66
CA GLY A 186 5.52 14.42 -12.28
C GLY A 186 5.75 15.74 -11.53
N ARG A 187 4.70 16.34 -10.96
CA ARG A 187 4.85 17.55 -10.12
C ARG A 187 5.37 17.23 -8.72
N ALA A 188 4.98 16.08 -8.16
CA ALA A 188 5.28 15.72 -6.78
C ALA A 188 6.71 15.19 -6.60
N LEU A 189 7.22 14.46 -7.58
CA LEU A 189 8.54 13.85 -7.55
C LEU A 189 9.64 14.89 -7.76
N HIS A 190 10.69 14.80 -6.98
CA HIS A 190 11.95 15.51 -7.31
C HIS A 190 12.69 14.79 -8.48
N PRO A 191 13.66 15.42 -9.15
CA PRO A 191 14.48 14.75 -10.16
C PRO A 191 15.11 13.47 -9.61
N GLY A 192 14.97 12.35 -10.33
CA GLY A 192 15.40 11.02 -9.89
C GLY A 192 14.43 10.31 -8.94
N GLY A 193 13.32 10.93 -8.55
CA GLY A 193 12.24 10.28 -7.80
C GLY A 193 11.46 9.29 -8.68
N VAL A 194 10.69 8.39 -8.06
CA VAL A 194 10.04 7.26 -8.72
C VAL A 194 8.53 7.27 -8.50
N LEU A 195 7.76 7.13 -9.59
CA LEU A 195 6.35 6.74 -9.54
C LEU A 195 6.26 5.22 -9.58
N MET A 196 5.45 4.62 -8.70
CA MET A 196 5.16 3.18 -8.63
C MET A 196 3.66 2.94 -8.69
N LEU A 197 3.19 2.29 -9.76
CA LEU A 197 1.79 1.92 -9.95
C LEU A 197 1.59 0.42 -9.75
N TYR A 198 0.62 0.08 -8.90
CA TYR A 198 0.24 -1.30 -8.56
C TYR A 198 -0.97 -1.73 -9.40
N ALA A 199 -0.87 -2.89 -10.04
CA ALA A 199 -1.92 -3.38 -10.93
C ALA A 199 -2.04 -4.92 -10.96
N SER A 200 -3.08 -5.42 -11.62
CA SER A 200 -3.14 -6.81 -12.07
C SER A 200 -2.16 -7.05 -13.22
N ALA A 201 -1.72 -8.30 -13.41
CA ALA A 201 -0.72 -8.61 -14.43
C ALA A 201 -1.18 -8.42 -15.88
N ASP A 202 -2.50 -8.41 -16.08
CA ASP A 202 -3.16 -8.20 -17.38
C ASP A 202 -3.40 -6.71 -17.68
N GLN A 203 -3.17 -5.82 -16.69
CA GLN A 203 -3.29 -4.38 -16.91
C GLN A 203 -2.17 -3.90 -17.82
N LYS A 204 -2.53 -3.31 -18.93
CA LYS A 204 -1.60 -2.57 -19.76
C LYS A 204 -1.37 -1.20 -19.13
N PHE A 205 -0.11 -0.85 -18.97
CA PHE A 205 0.31 0.48 -18.56
C PHE A 205 0.51 1.34 -19.83
N ASP A 206 -0.57 1.42 -20.64
CA ASP A 206 -0.55 2.26 -21.83
C ASP A 206 -0.51 3.72 -21.36
N ASP A 207 0.53 4.40 -21.78
CA ASP A 207 0.67 5.83 -21.62
C ASP A 207 -0.23 6.52 -22.65
N ASP A 208 -1.51 6.75 -22.30
CA ASP A 208 -2.52 7.37 -23.16
C ASP A 208 -2.00 8.67 -23.79
N GLY A 209 -1.32 8.53 -24.95
CA GLY A 209 -0.81 9.66 -25.73
C GLY A 209 0.39 10.39 -25.13
N GLY A 210 1.28 9.72 -24.40
CA GLY A 210 2.51 10.30 -23.86
C GLY A 210 2.31 11.13 -22.59
N ALA A 211 1.31 10.83 -21.77
CA ALA A 211 1.02 11.57 -20.53
C ALA A 211 2.20 11.49 -19.55
N ALA A 212 2.84 10.33 -19.42
CA ALA A 212 4.01 10.15 -18.58
C ALA A 212 5.18 11.02 -19.09
N ALA A 213 5.47 10.98 -20.39
CA ALA A 213 6.52 11.79 -21.00
C ALA A 213 6.28 13.29 -20.82
N ARG A 214 5.02 13.76 -21.03
CA ARG A 214 4.67 15.17 -20.78
C ARG A 214 4.84 15.57 -19.30
N ALA A 215 4.71 14.63 -18.38
CA ALA A 215 4.96 14.85 -16.96
C ALA A 215 6.45 14.76 -16.57
N GLY A 216 7.35 14.56 -17.54
CA GLY A 216 8.79 14.41 -17.30
C GLY A 216 9.17 13.04 -16.72
N LEU A 217 8.34 12.01 -16.95
CA LEU A 217 8.58 10.65 -16.50
C LEU A 217 9.19 9.83 -17.65
N ILE A 218 10.23 9.08 -17.34
CA ILE A 218 10.94 8.21 -18.29
C ILE A 218 10.17 6.87 -18.40
N GLU A 219 10.31 6.18 -19.53
CA GLU A 219 9.65 4.91 -19.83
C GLU A 219 9.63 3.93 -18.65
N PRO A 220 8.51 3.17 -18.47
CA PRO A 220 8.35 2.31 -17.31
C PRO A 220 9.22 1.07 -17.35
N SER A 221 9.70 0.67 -16.18
CA SER A 221 10.10 -0.72 -15.92
C SER A 221 8.92 -1.46 -15.30
N VAL A 222 8.55 -2.61 -15.87
CA VAL A 222 7.43 -3.42 -15.38
C VAL A 222 7.95 -4.73 -14.81
N ALA A 223 7.55 -5.06 -13.57
CA ALA A 223 7.88 -6.31 -12.92
C ALA A 223 6.60 -7.07 -12.52
N GLY A 224 6.52 -8.34 -12.91
CA GLY A 224 5.46 -9.25 -12.48
C GLY A 224 5.88 -10.00 -11.21
N TYR A 225 4.89 -10.35 -10.37
CA TYR A 225 5.07 -11.18 -9.19
C TYR A 225 3.79 -11.96 -8.88
N ASP A 226 3.93 -13.10 -8.21
CA ASP A 226 2.82 -13.96 -7.84
C ASP A 226 2.55 -13.84 -6.34
N LEU A 227 1.27 -13.74 -5.97
CA LEU A 227 0.82 -13.68 -4.58
C LEU A 227 -0.20 -14.77 -4.29
N ARG A 228 -0.19 -15.29 -3.07
CA ARG A 228 -1.27 -16.13 -2.57
C ARG A 228 -2.44 -15.27 -2.06
N HIS A 229 -3.65 -15.65 -2.47
CA HIS A 229 -4.90 -15.17 -1.91
C HIS A 229 -5.76 -16.38 -1.57
N GLY A 230 -5.79 -16.79 -0.32
CA GLY A 230 -6.34 -18.06 0.08
C GLY A 230 -5.65 -19.25 -0.60
N ARG A 231 -6.42 -20.02 -1.37
CA ARG A 231 -5.89 -21.18 -2.13
C ARG A 231 -5.43 -20.83 -3.55
N GLN A 232 -5.66 -19.63 -4.01
CA GLN A 232 -5.34 -19.18 -5.37
C GLN A 232 -3.99 -18.47 -5.42
N VAL A 233 -3.32 -18.57 -6.56
CA VAL A 233 -2.18 -17.74 -6.91
C VAL A 233 -2.70 -16.63 -7.84
N VAL A 234 -2.49 -15.39 -7.43
CA VAL A 234 -2.89 -14.20 -8.19
C VAL A 234 -1.64 -13.55 -8.74
N ARG A 235 -1.58 -13.40 -10.07
CA ARG A 235 -0.49 -12.71 -10.73
C ARG A 235 -0.71 -11.20 -10.69
N ARG A 236 0.29 -10.49 -10.22
CA ARG A 236 0.30 -9.03 -10.05
C ARG A 236 1.42 -8.41 -10.87
N ALA A 237 1.33 -7.11 -11.08
CA ALA A 237 2.38 -6.32 -11.70
C ALA A 237 2.59 -4.99 -10.98
N VAL A 238 3.80 -4.49 -11.07
CA VAL A 238 4.15 -3.12 -10.69
C VAL A 238 4.89 -2.48 -11.85
N ALA A 239 4.49 -1.25 -12.18
CA ALA A 239 5.21 -0.42 -13.14
C ALA A 239 5.84 0.77 -12.43
N THR A 240 7.08 1.09 -12.79
CA THR A 240 7.84 2.18 -12.20
C THR A 240 8.36 3.12 -13.27
N TRP A 241 8.19 4.42 -13.07
CA TRP A 241 8.74 5.50 -13.89
C TRP A 241 9.68 6.34 -13.06
N SER A 242 10.81 6.71 -13.60
CA SER A 242 11.72 7.66 -12.95
C SER A 242 11.46 9.07 -13.47
N ARG A 243 11.52 10.08 -12.59
CA ARG A 243 11.53 11.47 -13.03
C ARG A 243 12.90 11.87 -13.53
N GLY A 244 12.96 12.40 -14.77
CA GLY A 244 14.17 12.99 -15.35
C GLY A 244 14.57 14.32 -14.71
#